data_51c43ef33cf55cf72cca6c91b1aa1e82
#
_entry.id   51c43ef33cf55cf72cca6c91b1aa1e82
#
_cell.length_a   1.000
_cell.length_b   1.000
_cell.length_c   1.000
_cell.angle_alpha   90.00
_cell.angle_beta   90.00
_cell.angle_gamma   90.00
#
_symmetry.space_group_name_H-M   'P 1'
#
loop_
_entity.id
_entity.type
_entity.pdbx_description
1 polymer ?
#
loop_
_entity_poly.entity_id
_entity_poly.type
_entity_poly.pdbx_seq_one_letter_code
_entity_poly.pdbx_strand_id
1 'polypeptide(L)'
;MRIGVPKEIKVHEYRVGMVPASVREAVAHGHGVLVESGAGLGIGIGDDAYKAAGAAIAPGVEDIFARADMIVKVKEPQPVERKRLRPGQILFTYLHLAPDPDQTKDLIASKAVCIAYETVTSRHGSLPLLAPMSEVAGRMAVQAGAHCMEKEQGGMGSLLGGVPGVAPTLAVIIGGGVVGTNAARIAVGMEAEVVVVDRSLEVLRRLDDLFASRIKTIFSTQSSIERYVLAADLVIGAVLVPGAAAPKLVTADMVRRMKQGSVIVDVAIDQGGCCETSRPTTHADPTYVVDGVVHYCVANMPGAVARTSTFALNNATLQLQQGGRMAPLQKL
;
A
#
# COMPACT_ATOMS: atom_id res chain seq x y z
N MET A 1 -18.32 -4.22 -22.90
CA MET A 1 -17.98 -2.81 -22.61
C MET A 1 -16.59 -2.48 -23.10
N ARG A 2 -16.26 -1.20 -23.23
CA ARG A 2 -14.91 -0.74 -23.56
C ARG A 2 -14.21 -0.28 -22.28
N ILE A 3 -13.10 -0.93 -21.93
CA ILE A 3 -12.27 -0.62 -20.74
C ILE A 3 -11.14 0.29 -21.18
N GLY A 4 -10.94 1.41 -20.50
CA GLY A 4 -9.87 2.36 -20.74
C GLY A 4 -8.83 2.31 -19.62
N VAL A 5 -7.57 2.26 -19.99
CA VAL A 5 -6.44 2.23 -19.07
C VAL A 5 -5.53 3.42 -19.36
N PRO A 6 -5.71 4.54 -18.66
CA PRO A 6 -4.85 5.70 -18.81
C PRO A 6 -3.49 5.46 -18.14
N LYS A 7 -2.49 6.22 -18.58
CA LYS A 7 -1.22 6.35 -17.87
C LYS A 7 -1.42 7.11 -16.57
N GLU A 8 -0.79 6.66 -15.51
CA GLU A 8 -0.78 7.40 -14.24
C GLU A 8 0.05 8.68 -14.35
N ILE A 9 -0.50 9.78 -13.85
CA ILE A 9 0.11 11.11 -13.93
C ILE A 9 0.47 11.71 -12.56
N LYS A 10 0.10 11.03 -11.46
CA LYS A 10 0.52 11.43 -10.13
C LYS A 10 2.03 11.29 -9.99
N VAL A 11 2.68 12.24 -9.34
CA VAL A 11 4.13 12.23 -9.13
C VAL A 11 4.57 10.93 -8.44
N HIS A 12 5.59 10.27 -8.98
CA HIS A 12 6.11 8.99 -8.52
C HIS A 12 5.09 7.83 -8.52
N GLU A 13 4.06 7.91 -9.37
CA GLU A 13 3.19 6.77 -9.65
C GLU A 13 3.59 6.13 -10.99
N TYR A 14 4.13 4.92 -10.89
CA TYR A 14 4.65 4.15 -12.03
C TYR A 14 3.83 2.89 -12.32
N ARG A 15 2.83 2.59 -11.49
CA ARG A 15 1.93 1.43 -11.67
C ARG A 15 1.00 1.67 -12.85
N VAL A 16 0.31 0.63 -13.28
CA VAL A 16 -0.71 0.69 -14.35
C VAL A 16 -1.95 -0.14 -13.97
N GLY A 17 -3.12 0.31 -14.37
CA GLY A 17 -4.39 -0.30 -14.00
C GLY A 17 -4.57 -1.74 -14.51
N MET A 18 -4.02 -2.07 -15.69
CA MET A 18 -4.07 -3.43 -16.25
C MET A 18 -2.73 -3.82 -16.86
N VAL A 19 -2.33 -5.09 -16.68
CA VAL A 19 -1.20 -5.71 -17.36
C VAL A 19 -1.68 -6.49 -18.61
N PRO A 20 -0.81 -6.84 -19.58
CA PRO A 20 -1.21 -7.58 -20.78
C PRO A 20 -1.98 -8.87 -20.50
N ALA A 21 -1.64 -9.60 -19.42
CA ALA A 21 -2.38 -10.80 -19.04
C ALA A 21 -3.84 -10.49 -18.70
N SER A 22 -4.10 -9.44 -17.91
CA SER A 22 -5.45 -8.98 -17.56
C SER A 22 -6.21 -8.45 -18.80
N VAL A 23 -5.50 -7.79 -19.72
CA VAL A 23 -6.07 -7.37 -21.01
C VAL A 23 -6.55 -8.57 -21.81
N ARG A 24 -5.72 -9.62 -21.94
CA ARG A 24 -6.07 -10.84 -22.66
C ARG A 24 -7.34 -11.50 -22.11
N GLU A 25 -7.46 -11.57 -20.79
CA GLU A 25 -8.63 -12.12 -20.13
C GLU A 25 -9.88 -11.26 -20.41
N ALA A 26 -9.77 -9.94 -20.31
CA ALA A 26 -10.89 -9.03 -20.61
C ALA A 26 -11.35 -9.17 -22.07
N VAL A 27 -10.41 -9.27 -23.02
CA VAL A 27 -10.70 -9.49 -24.45
C VAL A 27 -11.36 -10.85 -24.68
N ALA A 28 -10.88 -11.91 -24.03
CA ALA A 28 -11.47 -13.24 -24.11
C ALA A 28 -12.93 -13.28 -23.59
N HIS A 29 -13.29 -12.37 -22.67
CA HIS A 29 -14.66 -12.20 -22.18
C HIS A 29 -15.50 -11.19 -23.01
N GLY A 30 -15.03 -10.81 -24.21
CA GLY A 30 -15.76 -9.97 -25.13
C GLY A 30 -15.70 -8.46 -24.83
N HIS A 31 -14.74 -8.01 -24.02
CA HIS A 31 -14.54 -6.58 -23.74
C HIS A 31 -13.49 -6.00 -24.69
N GLY A 32 -13.70 -4.77 -25.18
CA GLY A 32 -12.68 -4.00 -25.85
C GLY A 32 -11.79 -3.32 -24.82
N VAL A 33 -10.47 -3.38 -25.00
CA VAL A 33 -9.53 -2.69 -24.10
C VAL A 33 -8.76 -1.63 -24.87
N LEU A 34 -8.71 -0.42 -24.34
CA LEU A 34 -7.99 0.73 -24.87
C LEU A 34 -6.95 1.18 -23.84
N VAL A 35 -5.68 1.11 -24.19
CA VAL A 35 -4.56 1.47 -23.30
C VAL A 35 -3.88 2.73 -23.84
N GLU A 36 -3.62 3.69 -22.96
CA GLU A 36 -2.86 4.88 -23.34
C GLU A 36 -1.41 4.51 -23.68
N SER A 37 -0.86 5.10 -24.74
CA SER A 37 0.51 4.87 -25.14
C SER A 37 1.49 5.14 -24.01
N GLY A 38 2.38 4.20 -23.75
CA GLY A 38 3.37 4.26 -22.69
C GLY A 38 2.82 4.07 -21.26
N ALA A 39 1.56 3.67 -21.08
CA ALA A 39 0.98 3.48 -19.74
C ALA A 39 1.74 2.43 -18.89
N GLY A 40 2.28 1.37 -19.53
CA GLY A 40 3.01 0.30 -18.84
C GLY A 40 4.52 0.52 -18.72
N LEU A 41 5.07 1.61 -19.26
CA LEU A 41 6.54 1.82 -19.29
C LEU A 41 7.13 1.88 -17.88
N GLY A 42 6.42 2.43 -16.91
CA GLY A 42 6.87 2.50 -15.51
C GLY A 42 7.13 1.15 -14.86
N ILE A 43 6.57 0.06 -15.41
CA ILE A 43 6.79 -1.32 -14.96
C ILE A 43 7.56 -2.17 -15.99
N GLY A 44 8.13 -1.53 -17.02
CA GLY A 44 8.91 -2.19 -18.06
C GLY A 44 8.06 -2.95 -19.10
N ILE A 45 6.82 -2.52 -19.35
CA ILE A 45 5.91 -3.11 -20.33
C ILE A 45 5.58 -2.06 -21.40
N GLY A 46 6.01 -2.31 -22.64
CA GLY A 46 5.74 -1.42 -23.78
C GLY A 46 4.40 -1.70 -24.47
N ASP A 47 3.99 -0.81 -25.36
CA ASP A 47 2.71 -0.84 -26.07
C ASP A 47 2.53 -2.12 -26.92
N ASP A 48 3.61 -2.69 -27.44
CA ASP A 48 3.53 -3.90 -28.27
C ASP A 48 3.07 -5.13 -27.47
N ALA A 49 3.41 -5.21 -26.18
CA ALA A 49 2.90 -6.26 -25.31
C ALA A 49 1.38 -6.15 -25.10
N TYR A 50 0.86 -4.94 -25.02
CA TYR A 50 -0.58 -4.68 -24.92
C TYR A 50 -1.31 -4.98 -26.24
N LYS A 51 -0.74 -4.60 -27.38
CA LYS A 51 -1.27 -4.96 -28.72
C LYS A 51 -1.34 -6.48 -28.88
N ALA A 52 -0.26 -7.19 -28.53
CA ALA A 52 -0.21 -8.65 -28.60
C ALA A 52 -1.24 -9.32 -27.66
N ALA A 53 -1.67 -8.65 -26.60
CA ALA A 53 -2.74 -9.09 -25.72
C ALA A 53 -4.16 -8.76 -26.23
N GLY A 54 -4.27 -8.01 -27.36
CA GLY A 54 -5.54 -7.65 -27.98
C GLY A 54 -6.05 -6.24 -27.62
N ALA A 55 -5.26 -5.41 -26.96
CA ALA A 55 -5.62 -4.01 -26.73
C ALA A 55 -5.41 -3.14 -27.97
N ALA A 56 -6.24 -2.11 -28.11
CA ALA A 56 -5.95 -0.96 -28.94
C ALA A 56 -5.11 0.05 -28.12
N ILE A 57 -4.20 0.75 -28.79
CA ILE A 57 -3.40 1.82 -28.14
C ILE A 57 -3.99 3.18 -28.51
N ALA A 58 -4.28 3.97 -27.50
CA ALA A 58 -4.71 5.37 -27.65
C ALA A 58 -3.48 6.29 -27.61
N PRO A 59 -3.42 7.33 -28.44
CA PRO A 59 -2.31 8.26 -28.44
C PRO A 59 -2.24 9.15 -27.19
N GLY A 60 -3.36 9.32 -26.50
CA GLY A 60 -3.42 10.16 -25.31
C GLY A 60 -4.64 9.88 -24.43
N VAL A 61 -4.64 10.52 -23.27
CA VAL A 61 -5.64 10.35 -22.22
C VAL A 61 -7.03 10.80 -22.65
N GLU A 62 -7.14 11.77 -23.53
CA GLU A 62 -8.41 12.28 -24.09
C GLU A 62 -9.22 11.17 -24.75
N ASP A 63 -8.57 10.38 -25.59
CA ASP A 63 -9.20 9.23 -26.27
C ASP A 63 -9.68 8.18 -25.28
N ILE A 64 -8.92 7.95 -24.21
CA ILE A 64 -9.29 7.00 -23.14
C ILE A 64 -10.61 7.45 -22.50
N PHE A 65 -10.67 8.67 -21.98
CA PHE A 65 -11.86 9.16 -21.25
C PHE A 65 -13.04 9.36 -22.18
N ALA A 66 -12.84 9.79 -23.43
CA ALA A 66 -13.92 9.99 -24.38
C ALA A 66 -14.60 8.68 -24.83
N ARG A 67 -13.84 7.59 -24.95
CA ARG A 67 -14.29 6.36 -25.63
C ARG A 67 -14.60 5.21 -24.69
N ALA A 68 -14.03 5.18 -23.47
CA ALA A 68 -14.22 4.07 -22.55
C ALA A 68 -15.55 4.16 -21.80
N ASP A 69 -16.16 3.02 -21.53
CA ASP A 69 -17.31 2.88 -20.65
C ASP A 69 -16.85 2.80 -19.19
N MET A 70 -15.66 2.19 -18.97
CA MET A 70 -15.05 2.00 -17.69
C MET A 70 -13.57 2.43 -17.74
N ILE A 71 -13.16 3.27 -16.79
CA ILE A 71 -11.77 3.67 -16.59
C ILE A 71 -11.20 2.84 -15.44
N VAL A 72 -10.07 2.15 -15.72
CA VAL A 72 -9.33 1.35 -14.72
C VAL A 72 -7.99 2.02 -14.46
N LYS A 73 -7.80 2.50 -13.23
CA LYS A 73 -6.59 3.17 -12.75
C LYS A 73 -6.05 2.48 -11.51
N VAL A 74 -4.94 2.97 -11.01
CA VAL A 74 -4.40 2.61 -9.70
C VAL A 74 -4.67 3.69 -8.67
N LYS A 75 -4.30 4.94 -8.95
CA LYS A 75 -4.48 6.06 -8.03
C LYS A 75 -5.67 6.93 -8.38
N GLU A 76 -6.09 7.72 -7.40
CA GLU A 76 -7.17 8.70 -7.53
C GLU A 76 -6.97 9.60 -8.75
N PRO A 77 -8.06 9.92 -9.48
CA PRO A 77 -7.98 10.77 -10.66
C PRO A 77 -7.55 12.19 -10.27
N GLN A 78 -6.53 12.69 -10.95
CA GLN A 78 -6.03 14.04 -10.74
C GLN A 78 -7.04 15.09 -11.27
N PRO A 79 -6.98 16.37 -10.85
CA PRO A 79 -7.97 17.40 -11.24
C PRO A 79 -8.25 17.49 -12.75
N VAL A 80 -7.20 17.31 -13.56
CA VAL A 80 -7.33 17.32 -15.02
C VAL A 80 -8.07 16.09 -15.58
N GLU A 81 -7.99 14.95 -14.89
CA GLU A 81 -8.68 13.71 -15.25
C GLU A 81 -10.15 13.75 -14.78
N ARG A 82 -10.43 14.28 -13.58
CA ARG A 82 -11.78 14.41 -13.03
C ARG A 82 -12.71 15.19 -13.97
N LYS A 83 -12.17 16.24 -14.62
CA LYS A 83 -12.89 17.06 -15.61
C LYS A 83 -13.29 16.32 -16.88
N ARG A 84 -12.68 15.16 -17.17
CA ARG A 84 -12.95 14.31 -18.35
C ARG A 84 -14.00 13.24 -18.08
N LEU A 85 -14.34 13.00 -16.81
CA LEU A 85 -15.34 11.99 -16.46
C LEU A 85 -16.73 12.39 -16.98
N ARG A 86 -17.49 11.40 -17.41
CA ARG A 86 -18.81 11.57 -18.00
C ARG A 86 -19.92 10.91 -17.15
N PRO A 87 -21.13 11.42 -17.17
CA PRO A 87 -22.26 10.78 -16.51
C PRO A 87 -22.40 9.30 -16.90
N GLY A 88 -22.53 8.43 -15.88
CA GLY A 88 -22.66 6.99 -16.06
C GLY A 88 -21.37 6.24 -16.42
N GLN A 89 -20.26 6.91 -16.68
CA GLN A 89 -18.96 6.27 -16.88
C GLN A 89 -18.47 5.65 -15.57
N ILE A 90 -17.96 4.43 -15.62
CA ILE A 90 -17.43 3.75 -14.43
C ILE A 90 -15.97 4.16 -14.21
N LEU A 91 -15.64 4.58 -13.00
CA LEU A 91 -14.27 4.79 -12.54
C LEU A 91 -13.93 3.74 -11.48
N PHE A 92 -12.96 2.89 -11.73
CA PHE A 92 -12.52 1.78 -10.87
C PHE A 92 -11.05 1.97 -10.48
N THR A 93 -10.80 2.40 -9.26
CA THR A 93 -9.47 2.82 -8.77
C THR A 93 -9.47 2.99 -7.25
N TYR A 94 -8.30 3.22 -6.61
CA TYR A 94 -8.25 3.81 -5.27
C TYR A 94 -8.70 5.26 -5.33
N LEU A 95 -9.53 5.70 -4.40
CA LEU A 95 -10.05 7.06 -4.35
C LEU A 95 -9.55 7.88 -3.16
N HIS A 96 -9.43 7.29 -1.99
CA HIS A 96 -8.99 7.99 -0.76
C HIS A 96 -9.74 9.31 -0.53
N LEU A 97 -11.08 9.28 -0.52
CA LEU A 97 -11.92 10.47 -0.53
C LEU A 97 -11.84 11.31 0.76
N ALA A 98 -11.61 10.68 1.91
CA ALA A 98 -11.65 11.35 3.21
C ALA A 98 -10.69 12.56 3.33
N PRO A 99 -9.43 12.50 2.86
CA PRO A 99 -8.51 13.64 2.92
C PRO A 99 -8.68 14.66 1.78
N ASP A 100 -9.50 14.38 0.75
CA ASP A 100 -9.66 15.26 -0.43
C ASP A 100 -11.15 15.60 -0.70
N PRO A 101 -11.70 16.61 0.02
CA PRO A 101 -13.07 17.05 -0.20
C PRO A 101 -13.35 17.61 -1.61
N ASP A 102 -12.34 18.18 -2.27
CA ASP A 102 -12.50 18.75 -3.60
C ASP A 102 -12.59 17.64 -4.66
N GLN A 103 -11.81 16.58 -4.50
CA GLN A 103 -12.01 15.37 -5.32
C GLN A 103 -13.42 14.81 -5.15
N THR A 104 -13.91 14.73 -3.93
CA THR A 104 -15.28 14.23 -3.67
C THR A 104 -16.34 15.08 -4.39
N LYS A 105 -16.24 16.42 -4.32
CA LYS A 105 -17.14 17.33 -5.03
C LYS A 105 -17.09 17.14 -6.55
N ASP A 106 -15.87 17.05 -7.11
CA ASP A 106 -15.67 16.88 -8.55
C ASP A 106 -16.27 15.54 -9.03
N LEU A 107 -16.07 14.45 -8.29
CA LEU A 107 -16.62 13.14 -8.63
C LEU A 107 -18.16 13.13 -8.55
N ILE A 108 -18.76 13.76 -7.56
CA ILE A 108 -20.22 13.92 -7.47
C ILE A 108 -20.74 14.73 -8.67
N ALA A 109 -20.08 15.84 -9.00
CA ALA A 109 -20.47 16.70 -10.13
C ALA A 109 -20.36 15.98 -11.48
N SER A 110 -19.40 15.07 -11.65
CA SER A 110 -19.22 14.28 -12.87
C SER A 110 -20.37 13.31 -13.16
N LYS A 111 -21.12 12.91 -12.15
CA LYS A 111 -22.15 11.85 -12.21
C LYS A 111 -21.62 10.51 -12.72
N ALA A 112 -20.33 10.27 -12.60
CA ALA A 112 -19.70 8.98 -12.88
C ALA A 112 -20.02 7.97 -11.75
N VAL A 113 -19.97 6.69 -12.08
CA VAL A 113 -20.09 5.60 -11.09
C VAL A 113 -18.70 5.29 -10.55
N CYS A 114 -18.37 5.77 -9.37
CA CYS A 114 -17.05 5.62 -8.77
C CYS A 114 -17.00 4.41 -7.83
N ILE A 115 -16.13 3.47 -8.11
CA ILE A 115 -15.91 2.26 -7.30
C ILE A 115 -14.52 2.35 -6.71
N ALA A 116 -14.44 2.57 -5.40
CA ALA A 116 -13.18 2.66 -4.66
C ALA A 116 -12.66 1.27 -4.30
N TYR A 117 -11.43 0.93 -4.72
CA TYR A 117 -10.79 -0.35 -4.40
C TYR A 117 -10.74 -0.62 -2.90
N GLU A 118 -10.44 0.41 -2.11
CA GLU A 118 -10.29 0.31 -0.66
C GLU A 118 -11.60 0.07 0.11
N THR A 119 -12.75 0.19 -0.56
CA THR A 119 -14.06 -0.04 0.06
C THR A 119 -14.76 -1.32 -0.41
N VAL A 120 -14.19 -2.00 -1.40
CA VAL A 120 -14.72 -3.29 -1.87
C VAL A 120 -14.51 -4.34 -0.78
N THR A 121 -15.61 -4.90 -0.28
CA THR A 121 -15.60 -5.91 0.77
C THR A 121 -15.98 -7.29 0.25
N SER A 122 -15.34 -8.32 0.77
CA SER A 122 -15.75 -9.70 0.57
C SER A 122 -16.97 -10.06 1.43
N ARG A 123 -17.57 -11.21 1.19
CA ARG A 123 -18.68 -11.74 2.02
C ARG A 123 -18.31 -11.92 3.50
N HIS A 124 -17.01 -12.01 3.80
CA HIS A 124 -16.48 -12.18 5.15
C HIS A 124 -15.93 -10.87 5.73
N GLY A 125 -16.21 -9.72 5.10
CA GLY A 125 -15.79 -8.40 5.58
C GLY A 125 -14.31 -8.06 5.33
N SER A 126 -13.55 -8.89 4.60
CA SER A 126 -12.19 -8.55 4.20
C SER A 126 -12.19 -7.53 3.05
N LEU A 127 -11.06 -6.84 2.86
CA LEU A 127 -10.85 -5.84 1.81
C LEU A 127 -9.93 -6.42 0.72
N PRO A 128 -10.45 -7.22 -0.22
CA PRO A 128 -9.64 -8.02 -1.15
C PRO A 128 -8.80 -7.19 -2.11
N LEU A 129 -9.20 -5.94 -2.42
CA LEU A 129 -8.45 -5.06 -3.30
C LEU A 129 -7.46 -4.17 -2.54
N LEU A 130 -7.64 -3.97 -1.23
CA LEU A 130 -6.68 -3.28 -0.39
C LEU A 130 -5.56 -4.22 0.11
N ALA A 131 -5.89 -5.48 0.37
CA ALA A 131 -4.96 -6.48 0.91
C ALA A 131 -3.63 -6.57 0.13
N PRO A 132 -3.59 -6.63 -1.22
CA PRO A 132 -2.32 -6.71 -1.96
C PRO A 132 -1.40 -5.53 -1.70
N MET A 133 -1.93 -4.32 -1.56
CA MET A 133 -1.11 -3.13 -1.27
C MET A 133 -0.63 -3.15 0.19
N SER A 134 -1.45 -3.65 1.11
CA SER A 134 -1.05 -3.85 2.50
C SER A 134 0.06 -4.92 2.63
N GLU A 135 0.00 -5.98 1.83
CA GLU A 135 1.05 -7.01 1.77
C GLU A 135 2.38 -6.43 1.26
N VAL A 136 2.32 -5.67 0.16
CA VAL A 136 3.50 -4.99 -0.39
C VAL A 136 4.06 -4.00 0.62
N ALA A 137 3.21 -3.16 1.23
CA ALA A 137 3.65 -2.15 2.20
C ALA A 137 4.35 -2.79 3.41
N GLY A 138 3.80 -3.89 3.95
CA GLY A 138 4.42 -4.61 5.08
C GLY A 138 5.80 -5.16 4.73
N ARG A 139 5.97 -5.74 3.55
CA ARG A 139 7.26 -6.26 3.09
C ARG A 139 8.26 -5.13 2.82
N MET A 140 7.79 -4.07 2.17
CA MET A 140 8.58 -2.88 1.88
C MET A 140 9.05 -2.16 3.15
N ALA A 141 8.25 -2.16 4.22
CA ALA A 141 8.58 -1.52 5.48
C ALA A 141 9.89 -2.06 6.09
N VAL A 142 10.11 -3.38 6.00
CA VAL A 142 11.36 -3.99 6.49
C VAL A 142 12.53 -3.65 5.58
N GLN A 143 12.33 -3.69 4.26
CA GLN A 143 13.37 -3.33 3.30
C GLN A 143 13.82 -1.87 3.48
N ALA A 144 12.87 -0.94 3.58
CA ALA A 144 13.16 0.47 3.82
C ALA A 144 13.79 0.68 5.21
N GLY A 145 13.26 0.01 6.24
CA GLY A 145 13.78 0.08 7.60
C GLY A 145 15.24 -0.39 7.68
N ALA A 146 15.55 -1.53 7.06
CA ALA A 146 16.93 -2.05 7.02
C ALA A 146 17.90 -1.08 6.34
N HIS A 147 17.47 -0.48 5.22
CA HIS A 147 18.26 0.56 4.54
C HIS A 147 18.47 1.80 5.43
N CYS A 148 17.42 2.27 6.09
CA CYS A 148 17.52 3.41 6.99
C CYS A 148 18.39 3.15 8.24
N MET A 149 18.68 1.89 8.59
CA MET A 149 19.60 1.55 9.68
C MET A 149 21.07 1.73 9.31
N GLU A 150 21.39 1.89 8.02
CA GLU A 150 22.73 2.14 7.54
C GLU A 150 23.25 3.50 8.03
N LYS A 151 24.55 3.62 8.26
CA LYS A 151 25.14 4.83 8.84
C LYS A 151 24.95 6.07 7.97
N GLU A 152 25.05 5.91 6.67
CA GLU A 152 24.88 6.98 5.67
C GLU A 152 23.44 7.50 5.59
N GLN A 153 22.46 6.68 6.04
CA GLN A 153 21.05 7.07 6.10
C GLN A 153 20.66 7.72 7.45
N GLY A 154 21.61 7.94 8.33
CA GLY A 154 21.39 8.46 9.68
C GLY A 154 21.10 7.40 10.73
N GLY A 155 21.09 6.13 10.35
CA GLY A 155 20.89 4.99 11.24
C GLY A 155 22.07 4.72 12.16
N MET A 156 21.91 3.76 13.08
CA MET A 156 22.96 3.38 14.04
C MET A 156 24.10 2.58 13.40
N GLY A 157 23.99 2.13 12.15
CA GLY A 157 24.98 1.33 11.45
C GLY A 157 24.91 -0.16 11.82
N SER A 158 23.71 -0.68 12.07
CA SER A 158 23.48 -2.08 12.45
C SER A 158 22.87 -2.87 11.30
N LEU A 159 23.31 -4.10 11.14
CA LEU A 159 22.74 -5.05 10.20
C LEU A 159 21.55 -5.78 10.84
N LEU A 160 20.43 -5.88 10.14
CA LEU A 160 19.17 -6.37 10.70
C LEU A 160 19.29 -7.80 11.27
N GLY A 161 19.95 -8.70 10.55
CA GLY A 161 20.16 -10.10 10.97
C GLY A 161 21.43 -10.35 11.76
N GLY A 162 22.24 -9.33 12.05
CA GLY A 162 23.56 -9.52 12.67
C GLY A 162 24.52 -10.32 11.79
N VAL A 163 25.55 -10.88 12.38
CA VAL A 163 26.51 -11.83 11.77
C VAL A 163 27.02 -12.79 12.86
N PRO A 164 27.67 -13.93 12.53
CA PRO A 164 28.25 -14.81 13.54
C PRO A 164 29.08 -14.05 14.57
N GLY A 165 28.67 -14.14 15.86
CA GLY A 165 29.28 -13.41 16.97
C GLY A 165 28.71 -12.04 17.26
N VAL A 166 27.81 -11.51 16.42
CA VAL A 166 27.07 -10.26 16.63
C VAL A 166 25.55 -10.54 16.57
N ALA A 167 24.84 -10.23 17.66
CA ALA A 167 23.42 -10.49 17.74
C ALA A 167 22.60 -9.70 16.66
N PRO A 168 21.48 -10.26 16.20
CA PRO A 168 20.56 -9.53 15.32
C PRO A 168 19.93 -8.34 16.05
N THR A 169 19.37 -7.41 15.29
CA THR A 169 18.63 -6.27 15.81
C THR A 169 17.20 -6.66 16.18
N LEU A 170 16.59 -5.87 17.05
CA LEU A 170 15.21 -6.03 17.48
C LEU A 170 14.27 -5.21 16.59
N ALA A 171 13.45 -5.91 15.80
CA ALA A 171 12.34 -5.34 15.04
C ALA A 171 11.03 -5.48 15.81
N VAL A 172 10.42 -4.36 16.16
CA VAL A 172 9.12 -4.30 16.86
C VAL A 172 8.03 -3.85 15.87
N ILE A 173 7.01 -4.66 15.70
CA ILE A 173 5.90 -4.42 14.80
C ILE A 173 4.64 -4.15 15.62
N ILE A 174 4.06 -2.97 15.47
CA ILE A 174 2.86 -2.54 16.17
C ILE A 174 1.65 -2.74 15.24
N GLY A 175 0.85 -3.76 15.53
CA GLY A 175 -0.27 -4.22 14.72
C GLY A 175 0.07 -5.50 13.94
N GLY A 176 -0.69 -6.58 14.18
CA GLY A 176 -0.52 -7.91 13.56
C GLY A 176 -1.47 -8.18 12.39
N GLY A 177 -2.06 -7.13 11.78
CA GLY A 177 -2.91 -7.22 10.61
C GLY A 177 -2.16 -7.67 9.34
N VAL A 178 -2.70 -7.37 8.15
CA VAL A 178 -2.08 -7.77 6.87
C VAL A 178 -0.67 -7.17 6.74
N VAL A 179 -0.52 -5.87 7.00
CA VAL A 179 0.77 -5.15 6.97
C VAL A 179 1.76 -5.81 7.93
N GLY A 180 1.39 -5.91 9.22
CA GLY A 180 2.31 -6.42 10.26
C GLY A 180 2.68 -7.88 10.07
N THR A 181 1.76 -8.74 9.61
CA THR A 181 2.06 -10.13 9.28
C THR A 181 3.10 -10.24 8.15
N ASN A 182 3.00 -9.39 7.13
CA ASN A 182 3.95 -9.37 6.02
C ASN A 182 5.29 -8.73 6.42
N ALA A 183 5.29 -7.72 7.29
CA ALA A 183 6.51 -7.18 7.89
C ALA A 183 7.22 -8.24 8.73
N ALA A 184 6.50 -8.94 9.62
CA ALA A 184 7.07 -10.03 10.42
C ALA A 184 7.71 -11.12 9.54
N ARG A 185 7.05 -11.49 8.43
CA ARG A 185 7.56 -12.50 7.49
C ARG A 185 8.92 -12.11 6.89
N ILE A 186 9.08 -10.85 6.50
CA ILE A 186 10.34 -10.38 5.92
C ILE A 186 11.39 -10.19 7.01
N ALA A 187 11.05 -9.62 8.17
CA ALA A 187 11.99 -9.44 9.27
C ALA A 187 12.56 -10.77 9.77
N VAL A 188 11.70 -11.80 9.90
CA VAL A 188 12.13 -13.18 10.20
C VAL A 188 13.00 -13.75 9.09
N GLY A 189 12.67 -13.50 7.81
CA GLY A 189 13.48 -13.93 6.67
C GLY A 189 14.85 -13.27 6.59
N MET A 190 14.99 -12.08 7.18
CA MET A 190 16.26 -11.37 7.34
C MET A 190 16.94 -11.65 8.69
N GLU A 191 16.46 -12.66 9.42
CA GLU A 191 17.02 -13.15 10.67
C GLU A 191 17.01 -12.14 11.85
N ALA A 192 16.13 -11.13 11.81
CA ALA A 192 15.93 -10.20 12.93
C ALA A 192 15.29 -10.89 14.14
N GLU A 193 15.54 -10.37 15.34
CA GLU A 193 14.69 -10.67 16.49
C GLU A 193 13.37 -9.91 16.31
N VAL A 194 12.23 -10.64 16.27
CA VAL A 194 10.94 -10.05 15.90
C VAL A 194 9.95 -10.12 17.06
N VAL A 195 9.37 -8.96 17.38
CA VAL A 195 8.26 -8.83 18.33
C VAL A 195 7.07 -8.21 17.61
N VAL A 196 5.89 -8.87 17.71
CA VAL A 196 4.63 -8.29 17.21
C VAL A 196 3.72 -7.97 18.39
N VAL A 197 3.26 -6.72 18.44
CA VAL A 197 2.35 -6.22 19.47
C VAL A 197 0.97 -6.01 18.85
N ASP A 198 -0.08 -6.66 19.37
CA ASP A 198 -1.46 -6.49 18.90
C ASP A 198 -2.45 -6.56 20.08
N ARG A 199 -3.60 -5.87 19.95
CA ARG A 199 -4.68 -5.89 20.93
C ARG A 199 -5.63 -7.09 20.82
N SER A 200 -5.58 -7.81 19.69
CA SER A 200 -6.43 -8.96 19.42
C SER A 200 -5.69 -10.26 19.75
N LEU A 201 -6.16 -11.00 20.75
CA LEU A 201 -5.65 -12.33 21.05
C LEU A 201 -5.85 -13.32 19.89
N GLU A 202 -6.88 -13.15 19.07
CA GLU A 202 -7.11 -13.95 17.88
C GLU A 202 -5.99 -13.75 16.86
N VAL A 203 -5.62 -12.47 16.61
CA VAL A 203 -4.49 -12.13 15.74
C VAL A 203 -3.19 -12.70 16.29
N LEU A 204 -2.94 -12.57 17.60
CA LEU A 204 -1.73 -13.09 18.23
C LEU A 204 -1.63 -14.61 18.13
N ARG A 205 -2.74 -15.36 18.37
CA ARG A 205 -2.77 -16.83 18.19
C ARG A 205 -2.48 -17.23 16.74
N ARG A 206 -3.11 -16.57 15.78
CA ARG A 206 -2.85 -16.80 14.35
C ARG A 206 -1.39 -16.56 13.97
N LEU A 207 -0.77 -15.53 14.55
CA LEU A 207 0.66 -15.24 14.33
C LEU A 207 1.56 -16.28 15.00
N ASP A 208 1.20 -16.73 16.18
CA ASP A 208 1.90 -17.80 16.89
C ASP A 208 1.88 -19.11 16.08
N ASP A 209 0.71 -19.50 15.57
CA ASP A 209 0.56 -20.65 14.68
C ASP A 209 1.39 -20.52 13.40
N LEU A 210 1.42 -19.32 12.82
CA LEU A 210 2.10 -19.07 11.54
C LEU A 210 3.63 -19.05 11.64
N PHE A 211 4.15 -18.49 12.71
CA PHE A 211 5.59 -18.24 12.88
C PHE A 211 6.26 -19.12 13.92
N ALA A 212 5.47 -19.76 14.78
CA ALA A 212 5.95 -20.53 15.92
C ALA A 212 6.95 -19.71 16.77
N SER A 213 8.03 -20.31 17.23
CA SER A 213 9.03 -19.64 18.08
C SER A 213 9.90 -18.58 17.39
N ARG A 214 9.68 -18.31 16.09
CA ARG A 214 10.48 -17.34 15.34
C ARG A 214 10.10 -15.88 15.60
N ILE A 215 9.00 -15.64 16.27
CA ILE A 215 8.58 -14.30 16.72
C ILE A 215 8.09 -14.38 18.17
N LYS A 216 8.06 -13.23 18.83
CA LYS A 216 7.36 -13.06 20.10
C LYS A 216 6.06 -12.30 19.87
N THR A 217 4.95 -12.84 20.34
CA THR A 217 3.63 -12.18 20.27
C THR A 217 3.31 -11.56 21.63
N ILE A 218 2.97 -10.27 21.64
CA ILE A 218 2.75 -9.50 22.88
C ILE A 218 1.39 -8.82 22.81
N PHE A 219 0.63 -8.95 23.90
CA PHE A 219 -0.64 -8.22 24.06
C PHE A 219 -0.37 -6.73 24.24
N SER A 220 -1.08 -5.91 23.44
CA SER A 220 -0.91 -4.46 23.40
C SER A 220 -1.48 -3.79 24.65
N THR A 221 -0.60 -3.22 25.44
CA THR A 221 -0.90 -2.27 26.52
C THR A 221 0.05 -1.09 26.38
N GLN A 222 -0.25 0.04 27.01
CA GLN A 222 0.66 1.18 27.03
C GLN A 222 2.05 0.78 27.53
N SER A 223 2.13 0.01 28.61
CA SER A 223 3.39 -0.46 29.20
C SER A 223 4.16 -1.41 28.26
N SER A 224 3.46 -2.33 27.57
CA SER A 224 4.14 -3.24 26.64
C SER A 224 4.65 -2.49 25.42
N ILE A 225 3.87 -1.56 24.87
CA ILE A 225 4.32 -0.72 23.74
C ILE A 225 5.56 0.07 24.14
N GLU A 226 5.51 0.81 25.25
CA GLU A 226 6.65 1.59 25.75
C GLU A 226 7.90 0.71 25.91
N ARG A 227 7.77 -0.41 26.64
CA ARG A 227 8.88 -1.33 26.89
C ARG A 227 9.58 -1.78 25.59
N TYR A 228 8.79 -2.20 24.60
CA TYR A 228 9.34 -2.74 23.38
C TYR A 228 9.84 -1.66 22.42
N VAL A 229 9.16 -0.51 22.33
CA VAL A 229 9.61 0.65 21.54
C VAL A 229 10.96 1.16 22.03
N LEU A 230 11.16 1.29 23.35
CA LEU A 230 12.44 1.74 23.90
C LEU A 230 13.58 0.75 23.68
N ALA A 231 13.29 -0.54 23.59
CA ALA A 231 14.27 -1.58 23.32
C ALA A 231 14.56 -1.79 21.83
N ALA A 232 13.68 -1.29 20.94
CA ALA A 232 13.74 -1.52 19.51
C ALA A 232 14.93 -0.84 18.81
N ASP A 233 15.42 -1.48 17.76
CA ASP A 233 16.31 -0.89 16.76
C ASP A 233 15.51 -0.45 15.52
N LEU A 234 14.45 -1.20 15.20
CA LEU A 234 13.49 -0.91 14.15
C LEU A 234 12.06 -1.01 14.71
N VAL A 235 11.26 0.04 14.58
CA VAL A 235 9.81 0.04 14.87
C VAL A 235 9.04 0.14 13.57
N ILE A 236 8.07 -0.75 13.35
CA ILE A 236 7.16 -0.71 12.20
C ILE A 236 5.74 -0.46 12.70
N GLY A 237 5.19 0.71 12.38
CA GLY A 237 3.81 1.08 12.63
C GLY A 237 2.88 0.45 11.59
N ALA A 238 2.14 -0.58 11.96
CA ALA A 238 1.31 -1.39 11.06
C ALA A 238 -0.17 -1.42 11.48
N VAL A 239 -0.61 -0.39 12.18
CA VAL A 239 -2.00 -0.27 12.68
C VAL A 239 -2.90 0.27 11.57
N LEU A 240 -4.02 -0.40 11.35
CA LEU A 240 -5.08 0.06 10.46
C LEU A 240 -6.41 0.07 11.22
N VAL A 241 -7.10 1.21 11.21
CA VAL A 241 -8.47 1.31 11.69
C VAL A 241 -9.37 1.65 10.50
N PRO A 242 -10.25 0.72 10.06
CA PRO A 242 -11.11 0.98 8.92
C PRO A 242 -11.97 2.23 9.13
N GLY A 243 -11.90 3.18 8.20
CA GLY A 243 -12.70 4.41 8.23
C GLY A 243 -12.34 5.45 9.30
N ALA A 244 -11.23 5.28 10.03
CA ALA A 244 -10.80 6.19 11.08
C ALA A 244 -9.30 6.48 11.03
N ALA A 245 -8.87 7.54 11.72
CA ALA A 245 -7.46 7.83 11.92
C ALA A 245 -6.78 6.77 12.80
N ALA A 246 -5.51 6.50 12.53
CA ALA A 246 -4.71 5.60 13.36
C ALA A 246 -4.52 6.20 14.77
N PRO A 247 -4.65 5.40 15.85
CA PRO A 247 -4.35 5.87 17.19
C PRO A 247 -2.86 6.16 17.35
N LYS A 248 -2.52 7.21 18.09
CA LYS A 248 -1.13 7.55 18.44
C LYS A 248 -0.64 6.64 19.56
N LEU A 249 0.02 5.55 19.19
CA LEU A 249 0.50 4.52 20.11
C LEU A 249 1.94 4.76 20.58
N VAL A 250 2.77 5.40 19.74
CA VAL A 250 4.14 5.78 20.05
C VAL A 250 4.16 7.27 20.31
N THR A 251 4.41 7.67 21.54
CA THR A 251 4.42 9.08 21.95
C THR A 251 5.75 9.75 21.61
N ALA A 252 5.75 11.08 21.55
CA ALA A 252 6.97 11.86 21.37
C ALA A 252 7.97 11.63 22.52
N ASP A 253 7.48 11.37 23.75
CA ASP A 253 8.34 11.03 24.87
C ASP A 253 9.05 9.67 24.68
N MET A 254 8.33 8.68 24.19
CA MET A 254 8.96 7.39 23.84
C MET A 254 10.05 7.58 22.79
N VAL A 255 9.77 8.34 21.70
CA VAL A 255 10.75 8.60 20.63
C VAL A 255 12.01 9.24 21.20
N ARG A 256 11.88 10.24 22.08
CA ARG A 256 13.02 10.92 22.73
C ARG A 256 13.90 9.96 23.53
N ARG A 257 13.31 8.88 24.06
CA ARG A 257 13.99 7.87 24.88
C ARG A 257 14.42 6.63 24.09
N MET A 258 14.14 6.54 22.81
CA MET A 258 14.62 5.46 21.93
C MET A 258 16.14 5.53 21.76
N LYS A 259 16.72 4.44 21.29
CA LYS A 259 18.15 4.37 20.96
C LYS A 259 18.48 5.35 19.81
N GLN A 260 19.58 6.06 19.93
CA GLN A 260 20.06 6.95 18.88
C GLN A 260 20.36 6.17 17.59
N GLY A 261 19.87 6.66 16.46
CA GLY A 261 19.99 5.98 15.18
C GLY A 261 19.04 4.80 14.99
N SER A 262 18.10 4.55 15.92
CA SER A 262 16.99 3.63 15.66
C SER A 262 16.06 4.18 14.59
N VAL A 263 15.25 3.31 14.00
CA VAL A 263 14.41 3.64 12.84
C VAL A 263 12.94 3.40 13.15
N ILE A 264 12.09 4.33 12.76
CA ILE A 264 10.62 4.18 12.73
C ILE A 264 10.17 4.17 11.29
N VAL A 265 9.47 3.12 10.87
CA VAL A 265 8.76 3.03 9.60
C VAL A 265 7.26 3.05 9.90
N ASP A 266 6.61 4.18 9.68
CA ASP A 266 5.18 4.32 9.97
C ASP A 266 4.33 4.07 8.71
N VAL A 267 3.92 2.81 8.51
CA VAL A 267 3.06 2.42 7.38
C VAL A 267 1.63 2.95 7.56
N ALA A 268 1.22 3.26 8.79
CA ALA A 268 -0.09 3.85 9.08
C ALA A 268 -0.19 5.33 8.67
N ILE A 269 0.84 5.89 8.05
CA ILE A 269 0.93 7.32 7.71
C ILE A 269 -0.22 7.80 6.83
N ASP A 270 -0.75 6.96 5.94
CA ASP A 270 -1.92 7.27 5.11
C ASP A 270 -3.20 7.54 5.94
N GLN A 271 -3.21 7.10 7.20
CA GLN A 271 -4.26 7.36 8.19
C GLN A 271 -3.79 8.28 9.32
N GLY A 272 -2.81 9.14 9.06
CA GLY A 272 -2.25 10.09 10.01
C GLY A 272 -1.09 9.55 10.86
N GLY A 273 -0.70 8.28 10.69
CA GLY A 273 0.40 7.65 11.41
C GLY A 273 0.06 7.23 12.85
N CYS A 274 0.74 6.20 13.35
CA CYS A 274 0.57 5.72 14.72
C CYS A 274 1.62 6.27 15.70
N CYS A 275 2.56 7.08 15.24
CA CYS A 275 3.50 7.82 16.09
C CYS A 275 3.12 9.30 16.16
N GLU A 276 3.27 9.93 17.30
CA GLU A 276 3.03 11.38 17.45
C GLU A 276 3.98 12.23 16.61
N THR A 277 5.21 11.75 16.43
CA THR A 277 6.25 12.41 15.64
C THR A 277 6.16 12.14 14.13
N SER A 278 5.24 11.27 13.69
CA SER A 278 5.08 10.93 12.28
C SER A 278 4.44 12.06 11.49
N ARG A 279 5.04 12.41 10.37
CA ARG A 279 4.51 13.29 9.33
C ARG A 279 4.71 12.68 7.95
N PRO A 280 3.79 12.86 7.00
CA PRO A 280 3.92 12.30 5.65
C PRO A 280 5.19 12.78 4.95
N THR A 281 5.88 11.86 4.29
CA THR A 281 7.02 12.11 3.40
C THR A 281 6.73 11.56 2.00
N THR A 282 7.65 11.81 1.06
CA THR A 282 7.53 11.37 -0.32
C THR A 282 8.68 10.46 -0.72
N HIS A 283 8.59 9.79 -1.85
CA HIS A 283 9.70 8.99 -2.37
C HIS A 283 10.93 9.82 -2.76
N ALA A 284 10.78 11.12 -3.01
CA ALA A 284 11.89 12.03 -3.32
C ALA A 284 12.65 12.51 -2.06
N ASP A 285 11.95 12.62 -0.93
CA ASP A 285 12.51 12.98 0.38
C ASP A 285 11.88 12.07 1.43
N PRO A 286 12.38 10.81 1.56
CA PRO A 286 11.66 9.75 2.25
C PRO A 286 11.81 9.76 3.77
N THR A 287 12.84 10.43 4.30
CA THR A 287 13.23 10.34 5.71
C THR A 287 13.40 11.71 6.36
N TYR A 288 13.28 11.73 7.66
CA TYR A 288 13.70 12.84 8.53
C TYR A 288 14.10 12.30 9.90
N VAL A 289 14.76 13.11 10.70
CA VAL A 289 15.22 12.71 12.03
C VAL A 289 14.51 13.54 13.10
N VAL A 290 14.03 12.89 14.15
CA VAL A 290 13.47 13.50 15.37
C VAL A 290 14.16 12.87 16.57
N ASP A 291 14.73 13.69 17.43
CA ASP A 291 15.42 13.25 18.66
C ASP A 291 16.45 12.11 18.40
N GLY A 292 17.13 12.13 17.24
CA GLY A 292 18.10 11.11 16.83
C GLY A 292 17.52 9.82 16.30
N VAL A 293 16.21 9.73 16.11
CA VAL A 293 15.50 8.59 15.52
C VAL A 293 15.13 8.90 14.07
N VAL A 294 15.50 8.02 13.15
CA VAL A 294 15.18 8.15 11.72
C VAL A 294 13.72 7.75 11.48
N HIS A 295 12.97 8.60 10.82
CA HIS A 295 11.57 8.35 10.45
C HIS A 295 11.45 8.16 8.94
N TYR A 296 10.87 7.02 8.52
CA TYR A 296 10.45 6.75 7.16
C TYR A 296 8.91 6.69 7.15
N CYS A 297 8.28 7.73 6.61
CA CYS A 297 6.82 7.89 6.64
C CYS A 297 6.26 8.18 5.23
N VAL A 298 6.76 7.47 4.23
CA VAL A 298 6.38 7.69 2.83
C VAL A 298 4.92 7.28 2.61
N ALA A 299 4.08 8.25 2.26
CA ALA A 299 2.75 7.96 1.77
C ALA A 299 2.84 7.22 0.42
N ASN A 300 2.00 6.19 0.24
CA ASN A 300 2.03 5.37 -0.97
C ASN A 300 3.32 4.51 -1.12
N MET A 301 3.80 3.93 -0.03
CA MET A 301 4.95 2.98 -0.05
C MET A 301 4.94 1.99 -1.22
N PRO A 302 3.79 1.33 -1.57
CA PRO A 302 3.76 0.37 -2.68
C PRO A 302 4.14 0.95 -4.04
N GLY A 303 4.09 2.27 -4.21
CA GLY A 303 4.53 2.96 -5.43
C GLY A 303 6.00 2.79 -5.73
N ALA A 304 6.86 2.66 -4.72
CA ALA A 304 8.30 2.44 -4.89
C ALA A 304 8.63 1.11 -5.60
N VAL A 305 7.77 0.12 -5.47
CA VAL A 305 7.94 -1.20 -6.09
C VAL A 305 6.80 -1.44 -7.10
N ALA A 306 6.66 -0.49 -8.02
CA ALA A 306 5.54 -0.37 -8.95
C ALA A 306 5.26 -1.66 -9.74
N ARG A 307 6.31 -2.38 -10.18
CA ARG A 307 6.15 -3.65 -10.90
C ARG A 307 5.45 -4.71 -10.04
N THR A 308 5.95 -4.98 -8.84
CA THR A 308 5.35 -5.95 -7.90
C THR A 308 3.93 -5.54 -7.55
N SER A 309 3.72 -4.27 -7.22
CA SER A 309 2.42 -3.72 -6.82
C SER A 309 1.38 -3.81 -7.93
N THR A 310 1.78 -3.55 -9.19
CA THR A 310 0.88 -3.68 -10.34
C THR A 310 0.41 -5.11 -10.51
N PHE A 311 1.31 -6.08 -10.51
CA PHE A 311 0.92 -7.48 -10.66
C PHE A 311 0.06 -7.98 -9.49
N ALA A 312 0.40 -7.61 -8.26
CA ALA A 312 -0.38 -7.98 -7.08
C ALA A 312 -1.81 -7.42 -7.14
N LEU A 313 -1.97 -6.15 -7.53
CA LEU A 313 -3.28 -5.53 -7.69
C LEU A 313 -4.07 -6.15 -8.85
N ASN A 314 -3.42 -6.34 -10.02
CA ASN A 314 -4.08 -6.94 -11.18
C ASN A 314 -4.59 -8.35 -10.90
N ASN A 315 -3.84 -9.18 -10.17
CA ASN A 315 -4.31 -10.52 -9.79
C ASN A 315 -5.58 -10.44 -8.93
N ALA A 316 -5.66 -9.48 -8.01
CA ALA A 316 -6.84 -9.31 -7.17
C ALA A 316 -8.05 -8.75 -7.94
N THR A 317 -7.85 -7.76 -8.82
CA THR A 317 -8.92 -7.18 -9.64
C THR A 317 -9.46 -8.19 -10.67
N LEU A 318 -8.60 -9.02 -11.25
CA LEU A 318 -8.98 -10.04 -12.22
C LEU A 318 -9.87 -11.13 -11.60
N GLN A 319 -9.60 -11.57 -10.39
CA GLN A 319 -10.43 -12.55 -9.67
C GLN A 319 -11.88 -12.07 -9.51
N LEU A 320 -12.10 -10.78 -9.30
CA LEU A 320 -13.45 -10.20 -9.22
C LEU A 320 -14.14 -10.17 -10.58
N GLN A 321 -13.39 -10.03 -11.66
CA GLN A 321 -13.90 -10.07 -13.03
C GLN A 321 -14.27 -11.50 -13.47
N GLN A 322 -13.50 -12.51 -13.07
CA GLN A 322 -13.73 -13.94 -13.41
C GLN A 322 -14.84 -14.58 -12.57
N GLY A 323 -15.12 -14.10 -11.40
CA GLY A 323 -16.17 -14.60 -10.51
C GLY A 323 -17.61 -14.42 -11.02
N GLY A 324 -17.76 -13.99 -12.28
CA GLY A 324 -18.91 -14.13 -13.15
C GLY A 324 -20.28 -13.74 -12.59
N ARG A 325 -20.36 -12.78 -11.73
CA ARG A 325 -21.46 -11.88 -11.41
C ARG A 325 -20.87 -10.81 -10.48
N MET A 326 -20.59 -9.65 -11.04
CA MET A 326 -20.63 -8.48 -10.17
C MET A 326 -21.98 -8.59 -9.46
N ALA A 327 -21.95 -8.86 -8.15
CA ALA A 327 -23.18 -8.76 -7.38
C ALA A 327 -23.80 -7.41 -7.78
N PRO A 328 -25.11 -7.34 -8.06
CA PRO A 328 -25.71 -6.11 -8.48
C PRO A 328 -25.29 -5.05 -7.48
N LEU A 329 -24.64 -3.98 -8.00
CA LEU A 329 -24.36 -2.79 -7.23
C LEU A 329 -25.68 -2.37 -6.59
N GLN A 330 -25.93 -2.82 -5.36
CA GLN A 330 -27.03 -2.28 -4.59
C GLN A 330 -26.72 -0.80 -4.43
N LYS A 331 -27.63 0.00 -4.97
CA LYS A 331 -27.60 1.45 -4.86
C LYS A 331 -27.26 1.84 -3.44
N LEU A 332 -26.09 2.48 -3.26
CA LEU A 332 -25.81 3.32 -2.11
C LEU A 332 -26.66 4.57 -2.19
#